data_3c17355e84f003d1271664bba88664ba
#
_entry.id   3c17355e84f003d1271664bba88664ba
#
_cell.length_a   1.000
_cell.length_b   1.000
_cell.length_c   1.000
_cell.angle_alpha   90.00
_cell.angle_beta   90.00
_cell.angle_gamma   90.00
#
_symmetry.space_group_name_H-M   'P 1'
#
loop_
_entity.id
_entity.type
_entity.pdbx_description
1 polymer ?
#
loop_
_entity_poly.entity_id
_entity_poly.type
_entity_poly.pdbx_seq_one_letter_code
_entity_poly.pdbx_strand_id
1 'polypeptide(L)'
;DPSVTSVGYGGYPDAAGEVTLDALIMAAPHRCGAVACLRDYLPAISIARRVMEKTPHVLLAGPGAEAFAAAEGFPRRSLLTREAREAWERWKREHKSGSGDKLAHDNSPGQEAHDTIGVLAIDGAGRIAGGCSTSGLAFKLPGRVGDSPLVGHGLYVDPDVGGAVGTGHGELIMRVCGTFLIVE
;
A
#
# COMPACT_ATOMS: atom_id res chain seq x y z
N ASP A 1 -3.72 -14.87 0.60
CA ASP A 1 -3.12 -16.02 -0.07
C ASP A 1 -1.58 -15.88 -0.03
N PRO A 2 -0.85 -16.76 0.68
CA PRO A 2 0.61 -16.65 0.81
C PRO A 2 1.38 -16.98 -0.48
N SER A 3 0.71 -17.52 -1.50
CA SER A 3 1.32 -17.75 -2.82
C SER A 3 1.40 -16.49 -3.68
N VAL A 4 0.67 -15.43 -3.29
CA VAL A 4 0.71 -14.12 -3.94
C VAL A 4 1.79 -13.29 -3.26
N THR A 5 2.95 -13.14 -3.91
CA THR A 5 4.14 -12.49 -3.35
C THR A 5 4.20 -10.98 -3.57
N SER A 6 3.18 -10.42 -4.20
CA SER A 6 3.13 -9.02 -4.63
C SER A 6 2.29 -8.11 -3.72
N VAL A 7 1.43 -8.69 -2.85
CA VAL A 7 0.54 -7.90 -2.00
C VAL A 7 0.25 -8.62 -0.67
N GLY A 8 0.20 -7.86 0.42
CA GLY A 8 -0.23 -8.35 1.74
C GLY A 8 0.74 -9.34 2.38
N TYR A 9 0.19 -10.40 2.97
CA TYR A 9 0.97 -11.47 3.59
C TYR A 9 1.76 -12.24 2.54
N GLY A 10 3.08 -12.29 2.70
CA GLY A 10 3.98 -12.90 1.72
C GLY A 10 4.45 -11.95 0.63
N GLY A 11 4.03 -10.68 0.66
CA GLY A 11 4.58 -9.64 -0.22
C GLY A 11 6.09 -9.49 -0.04
N TYR A 12 6.77 -9.09 -1.11
CA TYR A 12 8.23 -8.88 -1.04
C TYR A 12 8.59 -7.75 -0.08
N PRO A 13 9.67 -7.93 0.71
CA PRO A 13 10.12 -6.91 1.64
C PRO A 13 10.79 -5.74 0.92
N ASP A 14 11.09 -4.71 1.69
CA ASP A 14 11.99 -3.64 1.29
C ASP A 14 13.46 -4.10 1.25
N ALA A 15 14.38 -3.21 0.88
CA ALA A 15 15.81 -3.52 0.80
C ALA A 15 16.43 -3.91 2.16
N ALA A 16 15.81 -3.52 3.27
CA ALA A 16 16.23 -3.92 4.62
C ALA A 16 15.67 -5.28 5.06
N GLY A 17 14.71 -5.84 4.32
CA GLY A 17 14.09 -7.13 4.61
C GLY A 17 12.78 -7.02 5.40
N GLU A 18 12.19 -5.83 5.48
CA GLU A 18 10.93 -5.58 6.19
C GLU A 18 9.75 -5.52 5.21
N VAL A 19 8.70 -6.30 5.46
CA VAL A 19 7.45 -6.19 4.71
C VAL A 19 6.62 -5.05 5.30
N THR A 20 6.34 -4.04 4.48
CA THR A 20 5.49 -2.91 4.85
C THR A 20 4.24 -2.88 3.99
N LEU A 21 3.11 -2.57 4.61
CA LEU A 21 1.81 -2.49 3.96
C LEU A 21 1.29 -1.05 3.95
N ASP A 22 0.63 -0.71 2.85
CA ASP A 22 -0.07 0.54 2.67
C ASP A 22 -1.53 0.23 2.31
N ALA A 23 -2.47 1.03 2.79
CA ALA A 23 -3.89 0.88 2.45
C ALA A 23 -4.64 2.20 2.60
N LEU A 24 -5.67 2.37 1.79
CA LEU A 24 -6.61 3.49 1.84
C LEU A 24 -8.03 2.98 1.63
N ILE A 25 -8.96 3.49 2.41
CA ILE A 25 -10.40 3.34 2.21
C ILE A 25 -11.05 4.72 2.12
N MET A 26 -12.02 4.87 1.23
CA MET A 26 -12.69 6.13 1.00
C MET A 26 -14.14 5.94 0.60
N ALA A 27 -15.03 6.71 1.19
CA ALA A 27 -16.46 6.74 0.86
C ALA A 27 -16.91 8.15 0.44
N ALA A 28 -16.13 9.17 0.70
CA ALA A 28 -16.30 10.56 0.29
C ALA A 28 -15.01 11.34 0.60
N PRO A 29 -14.78 12.54 0.05
CA PRO A 29 -13.60 13.36 0.35
C PRO A 29 -13.38 13.61 1.85
N HIS A 30 -14.45 13.81 2.60
CA HIS A 30 -14.41 13.99 4.05
C HIS A 30 -14.50 12.69 4.87
N ARG A 31 -14.58 11.52 4.22
CA ARG A 31 -14.74 10.20 4.85
C ARG A 31 -13.78 9.18 4.27
N CYS A 32 -12.54 9.28 4.68
CA CYS A 32 -11.46 8.40 4.27
C CYS A 32 -10.52 8.08 5.43
N GLY A 33 -9.74 7.02 5.29
CA GLY A 33 -8.73 6.63 6.25
C GLY A 33 -7.68 5.76 5.60
N ALA A 34 -6.44 5.93 6.04
CA ALA A 34 -5.29 5.27 5.45
C ALA A 34 -4.24 4.85 6.47
N VAL A 35 -3.44 3.88 6.10
CA VAL A 35 -2.21 3.50 6.79
C VAL A 35 -1.07 3.36 5.78
N ALA A 36 0.13 3.77 6.19
CA ALA A 36 1.34 3.64 5.39
C ALA A 36 2.50 3.07 6.21
N CYS A 37 3.40 2.35 5.54
CA CYS A 37 4.56 1.70 6.18
C CYS A 37 4.17 0.86 7.41
N LEU A 38 3.01 0.22 7.38
CA LEU A 38 2.50 -0.63 8.45
C LEU A 38 3.24 -1.98 8.45
N ARG A 39 3.84 -2.35 9.57
CA ARG A 39 4.51 -3.64 9.73
C ARG A 39 3.74 -4.55 10.69
N ASP A 40 3.84 -5.85 10.46
CA ASP A 40 3.39 -6.89 11.37
C ASP A 40 1.89 -6.90 11.71
N TYR A 41 1.04 -6.19 10.98
CA TYR A 41 -0.41 -6.15 11.21
C TYR A 41 -1.21 -6.35 9.93
N LEU A 42 -2.27 -7.15 10.02
CA LEU A 42 -3.23 -7.49 8.97
C LEU A 42 -4.66 -7.46 9.50
N PRO A 43 -5.64 -7.23 8.62
CA PRO A 43 -5.53 -6.69 7.25
C PRO A 43 -5.34 -5.16 7.27
N ALA A 44 -4.42 -4.64 6.47
CA ALA A 44 -4.10 -3.20 6.43
C ALA A 44 -5.33 -2.33 6.12
N ILE A 45 -6.20 -2.79 5.19
CA ILE A 45 -7.44 -2.09 4.82
C ILE A 45 -8.43 -1.97 6.00
N SER A 46 -8.49 -2.97 6.88
CA SER A 46 -9.34 -2.91 8.07
C SER A 46 -8.81 -1.92 9.10
N ILE A 47 -7.48 -1.79 9.21
CA ILE A 47 -6.83 -0.81 10.08
C ILE A 47 -7.05 0.59 9.52
N ALA A 48 -6.89 0.80 8.20
CA ALA A 48 -7.23 2.05 7.52
C ALA A 48 -8.70 2.46 7.76
N ARG A 49 -9.63 1.50 7.73
CA ARG A 49 -11.03 1.72 8.08
C ARG A 49 -11.19 2.19 9.53
N ARG A 50 -10.45 1.61 10.49
CA ARG A 50 -10.49 2.07 11.89
C ARG A 50 -9.95 3.49 12.04
N VAL A 51 -8.92 3.88 11.28
CA VAL A 51 -8.45 5.27 11.23
C VAL A 51 -9.60 6.19 10.82
N MET A 52 -10.30 5.88 9.74
CA MET A 52 -11.46 6.64 9.27
C MET A 52 -12.60 6.73 10.30
N GLU A 53 -12.89 5.63 11.02
CA GLU A 53 -14.06 5.52 11.90
C GLU A 53 -13.80 6.05 13.31
N LYS A 54 -12.55 6.03 13.79
CA LYS A 54 -12.20 6.21 15.20
C LYS A 54 -11.32 7.43 15.47
N THR A 55 -10.81 8.09 14.45
CA THR A 55 -9.90 9.23 14.60
C THR A 55 -10.32 10.41 13.73
N PRO A 56 -9.89 11.63 14.03
CA PRO A 56 -10.05 12.77 13.13
C PRO A 56 -9.00 12.79 12.01
N HIS A 57 -8.09 11.81 11.96
CA HIS A 57 -6.97 11.79 11.05
C HIS A 57 -7.30 10.99 9.78
N VAL A 58 -6.71 11.39 8.66
CA VAL A 58 -6.82 10.68 7.40
C VAL A 58 -5.80 9.57 7.28
N LEU A 59 -4.57 9.78 7.77
CA LEU A 59 -3.45 8.85 7.56
C LEU A 59 -2.63 8.70 8.85
N LEU A 60 -2.36 7.45 9.21
CA LEU A 60 -1.34 7.08 10.18
C LEU A 60 -0.22 6.29 9.49
N ALA A 61 1.04 6.47 9.93
CA ALA A 61 2.18 5.81 9.30
C ALA A 61 3.14 5.18 10.32
N GLY A 62 3.82 4.11 9.88
CA GLY A 62 4.91 3.45 10.61
C GLY A 62 4.55 3.07 12.05
N PRO A 63 5.44 3.34 13.04
CA PRO A 63 5.22 2.95 14.43
C PRO A 63 3.92 3.50 15.04
N GLY A 64 3.46 4.68 14.60
CA GLY A 64 2.18 5.25 15.03
C GLY A 64 0.99 4.43 14.54
N ALA A 65 1.01 3.97 13.30
CA ALA A 65 -0.01 3.08 12.75
C ALA A 65 0.00 1.70 13.44
N GLU A 66 1.19 1.17 13.75
CA GLU A 66 1.37 -0.09 14.48
C GLU A 66 0.79 0.00 15.90
N ALA A 67 1.08 1.09 16.63
CA ALA A 67 0.54 1.33 17.97
C ALA A 67 -0.99 1.46 17.96
N PHE A 68 -1.54 2.16 16.97
CA PHE A 68 -2.98 2.26 16.76
C PHE A 68 -3.61 0.89 16.47
N ALA A 69 -3.01 0.09 15.57
CA ALA A 69 -3.49 -1.24 15.26
C ALA A 69 -3.52 -2.14 16.49
N ALA A 70 -2.47 -2.10 17.32
CA ALA A 70 -2.43 -2.84 18.59
C ALA A 70 -3.54 -2.39 19.56
N ALA A 71 -3.76 -1.08 19.70
CA ALA A 71 -4.81 -0.52 20.56
C ALA A 71 -6.23 -0.89 20.09
N GLU A 72 -6.44 -1.02 18.76
CA GLU A 72 -7.69 -1.49 18.17
C GLU A 72 -7.85 -3.03 18.18
N GLY A 73 -6.91 -3.77 18.80
CA GLY A 73 -7.00 -5.21 19.02
C GLY A 73 -6.60 -6.08 17.82
N PHE A 74 -5.92 -5.52 16.83
CA PHE A 74 -5.37 -6.32 15.73
C PHE A 74 -4.19 -7.16 16.23
N PRO A 75 -4.12 -8.46 15.89
CA PRO A 75 -3.02 -9.30 16.31
C PRO A 75 -1.73 -8.98 15.54
N ARG A 76 -0.63 -8.89 16.27
CA ARG A 76 0.69 -8.77 15.67
C ARG A 76 1.11 -10.07 15.02
N ARG A 77 1.61 -10.02 13.78
CA ARG A 77 2.03 -11.18 13.01
C ARG A 77 3.13 -10.82 12.02
N SER A 78 4.22 -11.58 12.00
CA SER A 78 5.23 -11.43 10.94
C SER A 78 4.64 -11.65 9.56
N LEU A 79 4.93 -10.75 8.64
CA LEU A 79 4.43 -10.76 7.27
C LEU A 79 5.40 -11.40 6.28
N LEU A 80 6.68 -11.52 6.66
CA LEU A 80 7.73 -12.09 5.83
C LEU A 80 7.67 -13.62 5.82
N THR A 81 7.25 -14.18 4.70
CA THR A 81 7.27 -15.64 4.48
C THR A 81 8.68 -16.14 4.19
N ARG A 82 8.86 -17.46 4.24
CA ARG A 82 10.12 -18.10 3.86
C ARG A 82 10.48 -17.79 2.41
N GLU A 83 9.53 -17.90 1.52
CA GLU A 83 9.67 -17.68 0.08
C GLU A 83 10.10 -16.23 -0.23
N ALA A 84 9.45 -15.26 0.42
CA ALA A 84 9.80 -13.84 0.28
C ALA A 84 11.20 -13.53 0.85
N ARG A 85 11.59 -14.17 1.96
CA ARG A 85 12.93 -14.06 2.53
C ARG A 85 14.00 -14.63 1.58
N GLU A 86 13.77 -15.82 1.02
CA GLU A 86 14.70 -16.44 0.08
C GLU A 86 14.87 -15.58 -1.20
N ALA A 87 13.79 -14.96 -1.68
CA ALA A 87 13.84 -14.02 -2.81
C ALA A 87 14.68 -12.78 -2.47
N TRP A 88 14.46 -12.19 -1.29
CA TRP A 88 15.23 -11.03 -0.81
C TRP A 88 16.72 -11.37 -0.64
N GLU A 89 17.06 -12.54 -0.10
CA GLU A 89 18.44 -12.98 0.05
C GLU A 89 19.15 -13.18 -1.31
N ARG A 90 18.41 -13.70 -2.33
CA ARG A 90 18.94 -13.77 -3.71
C ARG A 90 19.21 -12.37 -4.25
N TRP A 91 18.21 -11.51 -4.18
CA TRP A 91 18.33 -10.11 -4.60
C TRP A 91 19.52 -9.40 -3.93
N LYS A 92 19.70 -9.55 -2.63
CA LYS A 92 20.88 -8.99 -1.91
C LYS A 92 22.21 -9.50 -2.41
N ARG A 93 22.32 -10.78 -2.76
CA ARG A 93 23.57 -11.33 -3.31
C ARG A 93 23.89 -10.74 -4.67
N GLU A 94 22.88 -10.62 -5.52
CA GLU A 94 23.02 -10.10 -6.88
C GLU A 94 23.41 -8.60 -6.89
N HIS A 95 22.88 -7.84 -5.93
CA HIS A 95 23.10 -6.38 -5.85
C HIS A 95 24.28 -5.98 -4.95
N LYS A 96 24.87 -6.88 -4.17
CA LYS A 96 26.10 -6.61 -3.41
C LYS A 96 27.35 -6.46 -4.29
N SER A 97 27.32 -6.95 -5.51
CA SER A 97 28.47 -6.93 -6.45
C SER A 97 28.53 -5.68 -7.34
N GLY A 98 27.55 -4.79 -7.26
CA GLY A 98 27.47 -3.58 -8.04
C GLY A 98 27.56 -2.33 -7.18
N SER A 99 28.48 -1.42 -7.55
CA SER A 99 28.70 -0.10 -6.93
C SER A 99 27.39 0.60 -6.57
N GLY A 100 27.34 1.22 -5.40
CA GLY A 100 26.19 1.77 -4.68
C GLY A 100 25.28 2.81 -5.35
N ASP A 101 25.24 2.88 -6.67
CA ASP A 101 24.52 3.91 -7.41
C ASP A 101 23.27 3.37 -8.17
N LYS A 102 22.96 2.07 -8.09
CA LYS A 102 21.87 1.45 -8.86
C LYS A 102 20.55 1.27 -8.11
N LEU A 103 20.46 1.66 -6.84
CA LEU A 103 19.21 1.51 -6.05
C LEU A 103 18.09 2.48 -6.49
N ALA A 104 18.38 3.47 -7.32
CA ALA A 104 17.44 4.54 -7.61
C ALA A 104 16.73 4.44 -8.98
N HIS A 105 17.22 3.67 -9.95
CA HIS A 105 16.76 3.79 -11.34
C HIS A 105 16.75 2.50 -12.15
N ASP A 106 16.72 1.32 -11.56
CA ASP A 106 16.57 0.11 -12.37
C ASP A 106 15.10 -0.09 -12.79
N ASN A 107 14.70 0.62 -13.83
CA ASN A 107 13.47 0.38 -14.59
C ASN A 107 13.64 -0.81 -15.55
N SER A 108 14.39 -1.84 -15.16
CA SER A 108 14.58 -3.03 -15.99
C SER A 108 13.22 -3.67 -16.29
N PRO A 109 12.91 -3.95 -17.56
CA PRO A 109 11.75 -4.74 -17.93
C PRO A 109 11.91 -6.14 -17.33
N GLY A 110 11.10 -6.49 -16.34
CA GLY A 110 11.16 -7.76 -15.62
C GLY A 110 11.02 -7.66 -14.11
N GLN A 111 11.09 -6.49 -13.50
CA GLN A 111 10.73 -6.26 -12.10
C GLN A 111 9.24 -5.89 -11.95
N GLU A 112 8.36 -6.58 -12.64
CA GLU A 112 6.90 -6.47 -12.50
C GLU A 112 6.38 -7.15 -11.23
N ALA A 113 7.08 -6.99 -10.11
CA ALA A 113 6.62 -7.52 -8.82
C ALA A 113 6.08 -6.40 -7.94
N HIS A 114 5.17 -5.62 -8.47
CA HIS A 114 4.32 -4.72 -7.70
C HIS A 114 2.87 -5.00 -8.03
N ASP A 115 2.09 -5.26 -7.00
CA ASP A 115 0.66 -5.41 -7.13
C ASP A 115 -0.05 -4.53 -6.11
N THR A 116 -1.19 -4.06 -6.52
CA THR A 116 -2.13 -3.34 -5.67
C THR A 116 -3.50 -3.95 -5.91
N ILE A 117 -4.20 -4.30 -4.85
CA ILE A 117 -5.61 -4.65 -4.95
C ILE A 117 -6.40 -3.37 -4.80
N GLY A 118 -7.16 -3.01 -5.83
CA GLY A 118 -8.10 -1.90 -5.83
C GLY A 118 -9.52 -2.40 -6.05
N VAL A 119 -10.48 -1.84 -5.30
CA VAL A 119 -11.89 -2.18 -5.40
C VAL A 119 -12.71 -0.90 -5.32
N LEU A 120 -13.66 -0.76 -6.24
CA LEU A 120 -14.77 0.19 -6.16
C LEU A 120 -16.06 -0.59 -6.02
N ALA A 121 -16.95 -0.15 -5.15
CA ALA A 121 -18.23 -0.77 -4.91
C ALA A 121 -19.32 0.29 -4.88
N ILE A 122 -20.47 -0.05 -5.45
CA ILE A 122 -21.68 0.76 -5.40
C ILE A 122 -22.80 -0.07 -4.78
N ASP A 123 -23.54 0.49 -3.87
CA ASP A 123 -24.65 -0.21 -3.23
C ASP A 123 -25.99 0.02 -3.96
N GLY A 124 -27.04 -0.67 -3.50
CA GLY A 124 -28.37 -0.56 -4.10
C GLY A 124 -29.03 0.83 -4.00
N ALA A 125 -28.47 1.74 -3.20
CA ALA A 125 -28.89 3.14 -3.08
C ALA A 125 -28.01 4.09 -3.92
N GLY A 126 -27.08 3.56 -4.72
CA GLY A 126 -26.18 4.34 -5.55
C GLY A 126 -24.96 4.91 -4.79
N ARG A 127 -24.74 4.57 -3.51
CA ARG A 127 -23.60 5.05 -2.76
C ARG A 127 -22.36 4.30 -3.16
N ILE A 128 -21.31 5.05 -3.51
CA ILE A 128 -20.02 4.50 -3.91
C ILE A 128 -19.02 4.52 -2.76
N ALA A 129 -18.15 3.52 -2.71
CA ALA A 129 -17.01 3.49 -1.83
C ALA A 129 -15.86 2.73 -2.51
N GLY A 130 -14.65 3.00 -2.10
CA GLY A 130 -13.47 2.32 -2.62
C GLY A 130 -12.45 1.98 -1.56
N GLY A 131 -11.55 1.08 -1.92
CA GLY A 131 -10.41 0.70 -1.11
C GLY A 131 -9.27 0.18 -1.95
N CYS A 132 -8.05 0.41 -1.52
CA CYS A 132 -6.87 -0.21 -2.10
C CYS A 132 -5.88 -0.63 -1.02
N SER A 133 -5.10 -1.65 -1.33
CA SER A 133 -4.08 -2.20 -0.44
C SER A 133 -2.92 -2.78 -1.24
N THR A 134 -1.70 -2.56 -0.74
CA THR A 134 -0.46 -2.98 -1.40
C THR A 134 0.64 -3.28 -0.39
N SER A 135 1.66 -4.03 -0.81
CA SER A 135 2.98 -4.10 -0.16
C SER A 135 4.02 -3.20 -0.85
N GLY A 136 3.63 -2.50 -1.91
CA GLY A 136 4.51 -1.62 -2.70
C GLY A 136 5.44 -2.38 -3.63
N LEU A 137 6.51 -1.72 -4.07
CA LEU A 137 7.53 -2.32 -4.94
C LEU A 137 8.37 -3.35 -4.19
N ALA A 138 8.74 -4.42 -4.88
CA ALA A 138 9.71 -5.39 -4.36
C ALA A 138 11.06 -4.70 -4.09
N PHE A 139 11.65 -4.97 -2.94
CA PHE A 139 12.98 -4.47 -2.52
C PHE A 139 13.13 -2.95 -2.57
N LYS A 140 12.01 -2.23 -2.43
CA LYS A 140 11.95 -0.76 -2.34
C LYS A 140 12.88 -0.22 -1.26
N LEU A 141 13.26 1.03 -1.36
CA LEU A 141 13.97 1.71 -0.28
C LEU A 141 13.11 1.69 1.01
N PRO A 142 13.70 1.43 2.19
CA PRO A 142 13.00 1.55 3.46
C PRO A 142 12.31 2.91 3.59
N GLY A 143 11.02 2.90 3.92
CA GLY A 143 10.23 4.13 4.02
C GLY A 143 9.61 4.62 2.70
N ARG A 144 9.88 3.97 1.56
CA ARG A 144 9.18 4.30 0.31
C ARG A 144 7.70 3.98 0.44
N VAL A 145 6.87 4.95 0.15
CA VAL A 145 5.42 4.87 0.02
C VAL A 145 5.04 5.23 -1.42
N GLY A 146 4.18 4.42 -2.04
CA GLY A 146 3.62 4.69 -3.36
C GLY A 146 2.31 5.47 -3.28
N ASP A 147 1.55 5.41 -4.35
CA ASP A 147 0.26 6.09 -4.51
C ASP A 147 -0.86 5.53 -3.61
N SER A 148 -0.82 4.23 -3.31
CA SER A 148 -1.95 3.50 -2.73
C SER A 148 -2.53 4.07 -1.42
N PRO A 149 -1.75 4.58 -0.43
CA PRO A 149 -2.32 5.14 0.79
C PRO A 149 -2.69 6.62 0.68
N LEU A 150 -2.47 7.24 -0.47
CA LEU A 150 -2.62 8.68 -0.66
C LEU A 150 -3.94 8.99 -1.38
N VAL A 151 -4.80 9.77 -0.71
CA VAL A 151 -6.06 10.26 -1.28
C VAL A 151 -5.80 11.06 -2.55
N GLY A 152 -6.55 10.76 -3.60
CA GLY A 152 -6.40 11.40 -4.91
C GLY A 152 -5.27 10.82 -5.77
N HIS A 153 -4.49 9.88 -5.24
CA HIS A 153 -3.40 9.22 -5.96
C HIS A 153 -3.74 7.77 -6.27
N GLY A 154 -3.73 6.87 -5.29
CA GLY A 154 -4.12 5.48 -5.48
C GLY A 154 -5.63 5.24 -5.45
N LEU A 155 -6.38 6.10 -4.81
CA LEU A 155 -7.83 6.04 -4.72
C LEU A 155 -8.42 7.44 -4.56
N TYR A 156 -9.51 7.70 -5.28
CA TYR A 156 -10.39 8.84 -5.03
C TYR A 156 -11.85 8.44 -5.25
N VAL A 157 -12.72 8.89 -4.35
CA VAL A 157 -14.17 8.68 -4.43
C VAL A 157 -14.88 9.97 -4.09
N ASP A 158 -15.69 10.46 -5.02
CA ASP A 158 -16.68 11.50 -4.79
C ASP A 158 -18.08 10.92 -5.05
N PRO A 159 -18.98 10.86 -4.04
CA PRO A 159 -20.30 10.27 -4.20
C PRO A 159 -21.17 10.92 -5.27
N ASP A 160 -20.93 12.20 -5.60
CA ASP A 160 -21.70 12.96 -6.56
C ASP A 160 -21.17 12.79 -8.00
N VAL A 161 -19.95 12.31 -8.15
CA VAL A 161 -19.25 12.18 -9.44
C VAL A 161 -18.95 10.73 -9.79
N GLY A 162 -18.20 10.05 -8.91
CA GLY A 162 -17.76 8.68 -9.16
C GLY A 162 -16.55 8.27 -8.34
N GLY A 163 -15.81 7.28 -8.82
CA GLY A 163 -14.60 6.84 -8.15
C GLY A 163 -13.58 6.29 -9.13
N ALA A 164 -12.31 6.45 -8.77
CA ALA A 164 -11.17 5.89 -9.49
C ALA A 164 -10.19 5.22 -8.52
N VAL A 165 -9.63 4.09 -8.93
CA VAL A 165 -8.55 3.40 -8.23
C VAL A 165 -7.42 3.12 -9.22
N GLY A 166 -6.20 3.41 -8.82
CA GLY A 166 -4.99 3.25 -9.64
C GLY A 166 -4.08 2.17 -9.13
N THR A 167 -3.31 1.59 -10.04
CA THR A 167 -2.17 0.71 -9.76
C THR A 167 -1.13 0.86 -10.86
N GLY A 168 0.09 0.42 -10.60
CA GLY A 168 1.20 0.50 -11.55
C GLY A 168 2.37 1.31 -10.99
N HIS A 169 2.93 2.21 -11.77
CA HIS A 169 4.02 3.07 -11.33
C HIS A 169 3.52 4.18 -10.40
N GLY A 170 3.51 3.90 -9.09
CA GLY A 170 3.01 4.82 -8.06
C GLY A 170 3.61 6.22 -8.13
N GLU A 171 4.91 6.31 -8.44
CA GLU A 171 5.61 7.59 -8.59
C GLU A 171 5.05 8.47 -9.72
N LEU A 172 4.56 7.86 -10.81
CA LEU A 172 3.94 8.60 -11.91
C LEU A 172 2.53 9.04 -11.53
N ILE A 173 1.75 8.17 -10.91
CA ILE A 173 0.40 8.49 -10.42
C ILE A 173 0.45 9.63 -9.40
N MET A 174 1.43 9.58 -8.47
CA MET A 174 1.63 10.61 -7.44
C MET A 174 1.92 11.99 -8.02
N ARG A 175 2.71 12.08 -9.09
CA ARG A 175 3.09 13.36 -9.69
C ARG A 175 1.92 14.15 -10.28
N VAL A 176 0.81 13.48 -10.60
CA VAL A 176 -0.34 14.08 -11.28
C VAL A 176 -1.65 13.95 -10.49
N CYS A 177 -1.61 13.45 -9.25
CA CYS A 177 -2.82 13.16 -8.45
C CYS A 177 -3.83 12.33 -9.25
N GLY A 178 -3.36 11.20 -9.83
CA GLY A 178 -3.98 10.54 -10.97
C GLY A 178 -5.45 10.17 -10.79
N THR A 179 -5.86 9.63 -9.64
CA THR A 179 -7.26 9.24 -9.40
C THR A 179 -8.17 10.44 -9.13
N PHE A 180 -7.65 11.49 -8.49
CA PHE A 180 -8.37 12.76 -8.33
C PHE A 180 -8.66 13.38 -9.72
N LEU A 181 -7.64 13.49 -10.56
CA LEU A 181 -7.77 14.07 -11.90
C LEU A 181 -8.75 13.32 -12.82
N ILE A 182 -8.99 12.02 -12.55
CA ILE A 182 -9.97 11.22 -13.32
C ILE A 182 -11.40 11.50 -12.86
N VAL A 183 -11.61 11.76 -11.57
CA VAL A 183 -12.95 11.93 -10.99
C VAL A 183 -13.44 13.37 -11.13
N GLU A 184 -12.57 14.37 -10.97
CA GLU A 184 -12.84 15.79 -11.14
C GLU A 184 -12.81 16.20 -12.63
#